data_d6b7f5ae6ce122912450df1a693364ab
#
_entry.id   d6b7f5ae6ce122912450df1a693364ab
#
_cell.length_a   1.000
_cell.length_b   1.000
_cell.length_c   1.000
_cell.angle_alpha   90.00
_cell.angle_beta   90.00
_cell.angle_gamma   90.00
#
_symmetry.space_group_name_H-M   'P 1'
#
loop_
_entity.id
_entity.type
_entity.pdbx_description
1 polymer ?
#
loop_
_entity_poly.entity_id
_entity_poly.type
_entity_poly.pdbx_seq_one_letter_code
_entity_poly.pdbx_strand_id
1 'polypeptide(L)'
;MNVDSDRLFTSWFYGLGNVYLYSKFKDENIITDRHFLSNFAWSGTEDNIEVYDLLVKKLGFPALTVILYANEKALFARLRSRDENDSDLDKVKKAKEKYEKMVFFCEKYEMPYMVIDPSELTPEQVVELIMKRIEGRA
;
A
#
# COMPACT_ATOMS: atom_id res chain seq x y z
N MET A 1 -3.61 17.43 6.96
CA MET A 1 -4.80 17.55 6.10
C MET A 1 -5.92 16.71 6.68
N ASN A 2 -7.09 17.29 6.82
CA ASN A 2 -8.23 16.53 7.33
C ASN A 2 -8.79 15.65 6.22
N VAL A 3 -8.62 14.35 6.38
CA VAL A 3 -8.86 13.35 5.35
C VAL A 3 -10.33 12.96 5.22
N ASP A 4 -11.15 13.33 6.20
CA ASP A 4 -12.51 12.80 6.30
C ASP A 4 -13.51 13.44 5.33
N SER A 5 -13.17 14.57 4.75
CA SER A 5 -14.14 15.35 4.00
C SER A 5 -13.92 15.41 2.50
N ASP A 6 -12.75 15.11 1.96
CA ASP A 6 -12.51 15.23 0.52
C ASP A 6 -11.50 14.21 0.00
N ARG A 7 -12.03 13.05 -0.28
CA ARG A 7 -11.21 11.96 -0.82
C ARG A 7 -10.79 12.19 -2.26
N LEU A 8 -11.56 12.95 -3.01
CA LEU A 8 -11.17 13.33 -4.37
C LEU A 8 -9.93 14.22 -4.33
N PHE A 9 -9.94 15.22 -3.45
CA PHE A 9 -8.79 16.10 -3.28
C PHE A 9 -7.55 15.32 -2.85
N THR A 10 -7.67 14.45 -1.84
CA THR A 10 -6.52 13.68 -1.35
C THR A 10 -6.01 12.69 -2.39
N SER A 11 -6.89 12.10 -3.19
CA SER A 11 -6.49 11.24 -4.30
C SER A 11 -5.60 11.98 -5.29
N TRP A 12 -5.98 13.17 -5.68
CA TRP A 12 -5.18 14.01 -6.57
C TRP A 12 -3.90 14.50 -5.90
N PHE A 13 -3.98 14.91 -4.65
CA PHE A 13 -2.82 15.41 -3.91
C PHE A 13 -1.71 14.37 -3.83
N TYR A 14 -2.03 13.16 -3.40
CA TYR A 14 -1.06 12.08 -3.34
C TYR A 14 -0.70 11.56 -4.73
N GLY A 15 -1.64 11.65 -5.67
CA GLY A 15 -1.38 11.34 -7.07
C GLY A 15 -0.31 12.24 -7.67
N LEU A 16 -0.28 13.51 -7.32
CA LEU A 16 0.78 14.42 -7.73
C LEU A 16 2.15 13.96 -7.23
N GLY A 17 2.21 13.40 -6.02
CA GLY A 17 3.44 12.79 -5.52
C GLY A 17 3.91 11.63 -6.38
N ASN A 18 2.98 10.79 -6.83
CA ASN A 18 3.29 9.69 -7.74
C ASN A 18 3.81 10.21 -9.10
N VAL A 19 3.18 11.24 -9.63
CA VAL A 19 3.63 11.90 -10.88
C VAL A 19 5.04 12.46 -10.71
N TYR A 20 5.30 13.11 -9.59
CA TYR A 20 6.63 13.68 -9.30
C TYR A 20 7.70 12.59 -9.27
N LEU A 21 7.45 11.49 -8.54
CA LEU A 21 8.39 10.38 -8.48
C LEU A 21 8.66 9.79 -9.87
N TYR A 22 7.62 9.58 -10.64
CA TYR A 22 7.74 9.08 -12.00
C TYR A 22 8.61 10.02 -12.86
N SER A 23 8.28 11.30 -12.85
CA SER A 23 8.97 12.28 -13.69
C SER A 23 10.45 12.41 -13.33
N LYS A 24 10.76 12.29 -12.04
CA LYS A 24 12.14 12.46 -11.56
C LYS A 24 12.98 11.19 -11.70
N PHE A 25 12.39 10.02 -11.49
CA PHE A 25 13.13 8.77 -11.32
C PHE A 25 12.77 7.67 -12.32
N LYS A 26 12.03 7.98 -13.38
CA LYS A 26 11.53 6.97 -14.33
C LYS A 26 12.63 6.11 -14.97
N ASP A 27 13.83 6.63 -15.08
CA ASP A 27 14.97 5.94 -15.69
C ASP A 27 15.89 5.31 -14.63
N GLU A 28 15.50 5.30 -13.38
CA GLU A 28 16.27 4.78 -12.26
C GLU A 28 15.54 3.65 -11.55
N ASN A 29 16.32 2.77 -10.93
CA ASN A 29 15.76 1.78 -10.01
C ASN A 29 15.59 2.42 -8.64
N ILE A 30 14.36 2.49 -8.15
CA ILE A 30 14.07 3.10 -6.86
C ILE A 30 13.21 2.17 -6.02
N ILE A 31 13.33 2.34 -4.72
CA ILE A 31 12.44 1.73 -3.73
C ILE A 31 11.72 2.88 -3.05
N THR A 32 10.39 2.82 -3.03
CA THR A 32 9.60 3.84 -2.34
C THR A 32 8.79 3.18 -1.22
N ASP A 33 8.72 3.86 -0.10
CA ASP A 33 7.74 3.54 0.93
C ASP A 33 6.46 4.26 0.56
N ARG A 34 5.42 3.47 0.24
CA ARG A 34 4.13 3.92 -0.24
C ARG A 34 4.15 4.44 -1.69
N HIS A 35 3.09 4.13 -2.40
CA HIS A 35 2.88 4.53 -3.79
C HIS A 35 1.36 4.50 -4.09
N PHE A 36 0.95 4.09 -5.29
CA PHE A 36 -0.46 4.04 -5.68
C PHE A 36 -1.33 3.26 -4.68
N LEU A 37 -0.85 2.13 -4.19
CA LEU A 37 -1.61 1.30 -3.28
C LEU A 37 -2.00 2.04 -2.00
N SER A 38 -1.05 2.73 -1.39
CA SER A 38 -1.33 3.50 -0.19
C SER A 38 -2.30 4.63 -0.46
N ASN A 39 -2.12 5.35 -1.57
CA ASN A 39 -3.04 6.39 -1.96
C ASN A 39 -4.46 5.83 -2.11
N PHE A 40 -4.61 4.75 -2.86
CA PHE A 40 -5.93 4.13 -3.06
C PHE A 40 -6.51 3.60 -1.74
N ALA A 41 -5.71 2.97 -0.91
CA ALA A 41 -6.17 2.42 0.36
C ALA A 41 -6.73 3.51 1.30
N TRP A 42 -6.15 4.70 1.28
CA TRP A 42 -6.59 5.81 2.13
C TRP A 42 -7.66 6.68 1.50
N SER A 43 -7.58 6.93 0.21
CA SER A 43 -8.41 7.93 -0.48
C SER A 43 -9.30 7.37 -1.57
N GLY A 44 -9.06 6.14 -2.03
CA GLY A 44 -9.80 5.55 -3.14
C GLY A 44 -11.23 5.18 -2.76
N THR A 45 -12.16 5.48 -3.67
CA THR A 45 -13.58 5.11 -3.58
C THR A 45 -14.07 4.73 -4.97
N GLU A 46 -15.27 4.18 -5.05
CA GLU A 46 -15.89 3.94 -6.35
C GLU A 46 -16.08 5.23 -7.16
N ASP A 47 -16.34 6.33 -6.46
CA ASP A 47 -16.59 7.62 -7.10
C ASP A 47 -15.33 8.26 -7.69
N ASN A 48 -14.15 7.92 -7.18
CA ASN A 48 -12.90 8.53 -7.64
C ASN A 48 -11.93 7.55 -8.29
N ILE A 49 -12.38 6.33 -8.58
CA ILE A 49 -11.54 5.30 -9.19
C ILE A 49 -10.89 5.76 -10.51
N GLU A 50 -11.55 6.64 -11.22
CA GLU A 50 -11.04 7.18 -12.49
C GLU A 50 -9.73 7.94 -12.34
N VAL A 51 -9.47 8.53 -11.16
CA VAL A 51 -8.19 9.19 -10.87
C VAL A 51 -7.06 8.16 -10.94
N TYR A 52 -7.28 6.98 -10.36
CA TYR A 52 -6.29 5.91 -10.34
C TYR A 52 -6.14 5.25 -11.70
N ASP A 53 -7.24 5.07 -12.44
CA ASP A 53 -7.19 4.57 -13.81
C ASP A 53 -6.28 5.47 -14.66
N LEU A 54 -6.44 6.78 -14.52
CA LEU A 54 -5.62 7.75 -15.24
C LEU A 54 -4.15 7.68 -14.83
N LEU A 55 -3.88 7.63 -13.51
CA LEU A 55 -2.52 7.55 -12.99
C LEU A 55 -1.80 6.29 -13.48
N VAL A 56 -2.44 5.15 -13.38
CA VAL A 56 -1.85 3.87 -13.83
C VAL A 56 -1.63 3.90 -15.34
N LYS A 57 -2.58 4.41 -16.10
CA LYS A 57 -2.46 4.50 -17.56
C LYS A 57 -1.30 5.40 -17.99
N LYS A 58 -1.09 6.51 -17.28
CA LYS A 58 -0.06 7.49 -17.64
C LYS A 58 1.33 7.12 -17.13
N LEU A 59 1.40 6.55 -15.93
CA LEU A 59 2.68 6.30 -15.25
C LEU A 59 3.09 4.83 -15.29
N GLY A 60 2.19 3.91 -15.60
CA GLY A 60 2.42 2.49 -15.39
C GLY A 60 2.38 2.15 -13.90
N PHE A 61 2.86 1.00 -13.53
CA PHE A 61 2.91 0.57 -12.12
C PHE A 61 4.30 0.03 -11.77
N PRO A 62 4.63 -0.05 -10.47
CA PRO A 62 5.93 -0.56 -10.04
C PRO A 62 6.20 -1.99 -10.52
N ALA A 63 7.46 -2.33 -10.74
CA ALA A 63 7.85 -3.68 -11.17
C ALA A 63 7.47 -4.74 -10.13
N LEU A 64 7.48 -4.37 -8.86
CA LEU A 64 7.00 -5.21 -7.77
C LEU A 64 6.46 -4.33 -6.64
N THR A 65 5.30 -4.69 -6.14
CA THR A 65 4.73 -4.09 -4.95
C THR A 65 4.70 -5.12 -3.83
N VAL A 66 5.19 -4.75 -2.66
CA VAL A 66 5.18 -5.61 -1.48
C VAL A 66 4.18 -5.06 -0.48
N ILE A 67 3.23 -5.90 -0.10
CA ILE A 67 2.23 -5.56 0.92
C ILE A 67 2.61 -6.32 2.18
N LEU A 68 2.90 -5.57 3.24
CA LEU A 68 3.15 -6.16 4.55
C LEU A 68 1.85 -6.09 5.35
N TYR A 69 1.31 -7.24 5.67
CA TYR A 69 0.07 -7.33 6.43
C TYR A 69 0.21 -8.35 7.55
N ALA A 70 0.32 -7.87 8.78
CA ALA A 70 0.40 -8.72 9.97
C ALA A 70 -0.96 -9.36 10.24
N ASN A 71 -0.98 -10.63 10.69
CA ASN A 71 -2.23 -11.28 11.05
C ASN A 71 -2.94 -10.50 12.17
N GLU A 72 -4.25 -10.69 12.28
CA GLU A 72 -5.08 -9.93 13.21
C GLU A 72 -4.62 -10.06 14.65
N LYS A 73 -4.20 -11.26 15.06
CA LYS A 73 -3.72 -11.52 16.42
C LYS A 73 -2.46 -10.71 16.74
N ALA A 74 -1.48 -10.73 15.84
CA ALA A 74 -0.23 -9.99 16.01
C ALA A 74 -0.48 -8.49 15.97
N LEU A 75 -1.33 -8.02 15.07
CA LEU A 75 -1.69 -6.62 14.96
C LEU A 75 -2.40 -6.12 16.22
N PHE A 76 -3.32 -6.90 16.74
CA PHE A 76 -4.03 -6.60 17.97
C PHE A 76 -3.06 -6.49 19.16
N ALA A 77 -2.12 -7.44 19.26
CA ALA A 77 -1.11 -7.44 20.32
C ALA A 77 -0.21 -6.20 20.24
N ARG A 78 0.20 -5.81 19.04
CA ARG A 78 1.04 -4.61 18.84
C ARG A 78 0.31 -3.33 19.23
N LEU A 79 -0.96 -3.22 18.87
CA LEU A 79 -1.77 -2.05 19.21
C LEU A 79 -2.00 -1.96 20.72
N ARG A 80 -2.25 -3.09 21.38
CA ARG A 80 -2.44 -3.14 22.83
C ARG A 80 -1.17 -2.74 23.59
N SER A 81 0.00 -3.06 23.07
CA SER A 81 1.26 -2.67 23.72
C SER A 81 1.53 -1.17 23.65
N ARG A 82 0.88 -0.46 22.73
CA ARG A 82 1.05 0.99 22.54
C ARG A 82 0.00 1.80 23.31
N ASP A 83 -1.22 1.29 23.33
CA ASP A 83 -2.35 2.03 23.87
C ASP A 83 -3.43 1.02 24.29
N GLU A 84 -3.84 1.07 25.55
CA GLU A 84 -4.87 0.17 26.09
C GLU A 84 -6.30 0.62 25.77
N ASN A 85 -6.52 1.28 24.65
CA ASN A 85 -7.81 1.85 24.29
C ASN A 85 -8.70 0.87 23.52
N ASP A 86 -10.03 0.97 23.73
CA ASP A 86 -11.04 0.20 23.01
C ASP A 86 -11.05 0.44 21.50
N SER A 87 -10.35 1.48 21.02
CA SER A 87 -10.19 1.78 19.60
C SER A 87 -9.33 0.78 18.85
N ASP A 88 -8.66 -0.15 19.54
CA ASP A 88 -7.75 -1.12 18.90
C ASP A 88 -8.48 -2.06 17.96
N LEU A 89 -9.70 -2.47 18.33
CA LEU A 89 -10.53 -3.31 17.48
C LEU A 89 -10.90 -2.61 16.17
N ASP A 90 -11.21 -1.32 16.23
CA ASP A 90 -11.49 -0.51 15.05
C ASP A 90 -10.26 -0.36 14.16
N LYS A 91 -9.08 -0.20 14.74
CA LYS A 91 -7.82 -0.09 13.99
C LYS A 91 -7.50 -1.39 13.25
N VAL A 92 -7.72 -2.55 13.90
CA VAL A 92 -7.54 -3.86 13.27
C VAL A 92 -8.49 -4.01 12.08
N LYS A 93 -9.75 -3.63 12.27
CA LYS A 93 -10.77 -3.69 11.22
C LYS A 93 -10.41 -2.77 10.04
N LYS A 94 -9.97 -1.56 10.32
CA LYS A 94 -9.52 -0.59 9.29
C LYS A 94 -8.31 -1.10 8.52
N ALA A 95 -7.36 -1.72 9.21
CA ALA A 95 -6.19 -2.31 8.58
C ALA A 95 -6.59 -3.41 7.61
N LYS A 96 -7.55 -4.25 7.99
CA LYS A 96 -8.07 -5.29 7.11
C LYS A 96 -8.76 -4.71 5.88
N GLU A 97 -9.57 -3.68 6.06
CA GLU A 97 -10.25 -3.00 4.95
C GLU A 97 -9.25 -2.41 3.96
N LYS A 98 -8.19 -1.78 4.46
CA LYS A 98 -7.12 -1.23 3.63
C LYS A 98 -6.37 -2.33 2.88
N TYR A 99 -6.08 -3.43 3.55
CA TYR A 99 -5.45 -4.58 2.92
C TYR A 99 -6.30 -5.11 1.75
N GLU A 100 -7.58 -5.29 1.98
CA GLU A 100 -8.51 -5.76 0.94
C GLU A 100 -8.56 -4.78 -0.23
N LYS A 101 -8.54 -3.48 0.02
CA LYS A 101 -8.47 -2.45 -1.02
C LYS A 101 -7.17 -2.53 -1.81
N MET A 102 -6.06 -2.78 -1.14
CA MET A 102 -4.76 -2.92 -1.80
C MET A 102 -4.74 -4.12 -2.73
N VAL A 103 -5.23 -5.26 -2.27
CA VAL A 103 -5.33 -6.47 -3.09
C VAL A 103 -6.26 -6.23 -4.28
N PHE A 104 -7.41 -5.63 -4.04
CA PHE A 104 -8.34 -5.27 -5.11
C PHE A 104 -7.67 -4.40 -6.19
N PHE A 105 -6.90 -3.41 -5.78
CA PHE A 105 -6.18 -2.53 -6.69
C PHE A 105 -5.18 -3.31 -7.55
N CYS A 106 -4.37 -4.16 -6.92
CA CYS A 106 -3.40 -4.97 -7.63
C CYS A 106 -4.05 -5.90 -8.64
N GLU A 107 -5.13 -6.55 -8.25
CA GLU A 107 -5.85 -7.47 -9.13
C GLU A 107 -6.52 -6.72 -10.29
N LYS A 108 -7.11 -5.56 -10.01
CA LYS A 108 -7.78 -4.75 -11.03
C LYS A 108 -6.84 -4.35 -12.16
N TYR A 109 -5.61 -3.97 -11.82
CA TYR A 109 -4.64 -3.50 -12.81
C TYR A 109 -3.61 -4.55 -13.19
N GLU A 110 -3.78 -5.77 -12.71
CA GLU A 110 -2.85 -6.88 -12.95
C GLU A 110 -1.41 -6.50 -12.59
N MET A 111 -1.25 -5.79 -11.49
CA MET A 111 0.06 -5.37 -10.99
C MET A 111 0.79 -6.53 -10.35
N PRO A 112 2.09 -6.70 -10.59
CA PRO A 112 2.88 -7.68 -9.84
C PRO A 112 2.96 -7.30 -8.38
N TYR A 113 2.56 -8.20 -7.49
CA TYR A 113 2.62 -7.95 -6.06
C TYR A 113 2.88 -9.23 -5.28
N MET A 114 3.34 -9.06 -4.05
CA MET A 114 3.45 -10.14 -3.09
C MET A 114 2.96 -9.66 -1.73
N VAL A 115 2.40 -10.57 -0.96
CA VAL A 115 1.95 -10.29 0.40
C VAL A 115 2.86 -11.06 1.36
N ILE A 116 3.37 -10.36 2.37
CA ILE A 116 4.16 -10.97 3.42
C ILE A 116 3.48 -10.69 4.75
N ASP A 117 3.26 -11.76 5.53
CA ASP A 117 2.85 -11.63 6.93
C ASP A 117 4.13 -11.58 7.79
N PRO A 118 4.49 -10.41 8.32
CA PRO A 118 5.71 -10.26 9.11
C PRO A 118 5.54 -10.65 10.58
N SER A 119 4.42 -11.24 10.97
CA SER A 119 4.07 -11.48 12.37
C SER A 119 5.12 -12.29 13.13
N GLU A 120 5.69 -13.29 12.49
CA GLU A 120 6.68 -14.18 13.10
C GLU A 120 8.04 -14.10 12.40
N LEU A 121 8.28 -13.03 11.66
CA LEU A 121 9.53 -12.84 10.91
C LEU A 121 10.33 -11.69 11.49
N THR A 122 11.64 -11.81 11.40
CA THR A 122 12.54 -10.68 11.65
C THR A 122 12.57 -9.76 10.43
N PRO A 123 12.97 -8.49 10.58
CA PRO A 123 13.15 -7.61 9.42
C PRO A 123 14.08 -8.20 8.36
N GLU A 124 15.14 -8.89 8.78
CA GLU A 124 16.10 -9.54 7.89
C GLU A 124 15.43 -10.64 7.07
N GLN A 125 14.58 -11.44 7.72
CA GLN A 125 13.83 -12.50 7.03
C GLN A 125 12.85 -11.93 6.01
N VAL A 126 12.20 -10.82 6.32
CA VAL A 126 11.32 -10.12 5.37
C VAL A 126 12.11 -9.67 4.15
N VAL A 127 13.25 -9.03 4.36
CA VAL A 127 14.12 -8.57 3.27
C VAL A 127 14.56 -9.76 2.41
N GLU A 128 14.93 -10.88 3.02
CA GLU A 128 15.36 -12.08 2.30
C GLU A 128 14.24 -12.60 1.37
N LEU A 129 13.00 -12.63 1.85
CA LEU A 129 11.86 -13.04 1.03
C LEU A 129 11.65 -12.11 -0.18
N ILE A 130 11.79 -10.82 0.04
CA ILE A 130 11.67 -9.82 -1.04
C ILE A 130 12.79 -10.03 -2.06
N MET A 131 14.02 -10.18 -1.60
CA MET A 131 15.18 -10.38 -2.48
C MET A 131 15.05 -11.65 -3.32
N LYS A 132 14.60 -12.74 -2.72
CA LYS A 132 14.33 -13.98 -3.47
C LYS A 132 13.32 -13.77 -4.59
N ARG A 133 12.28 -12.98 -4.34
CA ARG A 133 11.28 -12.68 -5.35
C ARG A 133 11.86 -11.85 -6.49
N ILE A 134 12.68 -10.86 -6.17
CA ILE A 134 13.34 -10.01 -7.17
C ILE A 134 14.31 -10.83 -8.01
N GLU A 135 15.17 -11.63 -7.37
CA GLU A 135 16.15 -12.48 -8.05
C GLU A 135 15.49 -13.55 -8.91
N GLY A 136 14.40 -14.12 -8.46
CA GLY A 136 13.63 -15.12 -9.22
C GLY A 136 13.05 -14.60 -10.52
N ARG A 137 13.05 -13.29 -10.72
CA ARG A 137 12.60 -12.64 -11.96
C ARG A 137 13.70 -12.39 -12.95
N ALA A 138 14.90 -12.34 -12.46
CA ALA A 138 16.06 -12.18 -13.33
C ALA A 138 16.34 -13.48 -14.06
#